data_f920f204fd7cc51f274bb68c0b0e0361
#
_entry.id   f920f204fd7cc51f274bb68c0b0e0361
#
_cell.length_a   1.000
_cell.length_b   1.000
_cell.length_c   1.000
_cell.angle_alpha   90.00
_cell.angle_beta   90.00
_cell.angle_gamma   90.00
#
_symmetry.space_group_name_H-M   'P 1'
#
loop_
_entity.id
_entity.type
_entity.pdbx_description
1 polymer ?
#
loop_
_entity_poly.entity_id
_entity_poly.type
_entity_poly.pdbx_seq_one_letter_code
_entity_poly.pdbx_strand_id
1 'polypeptide(L)'
;PPFGARTVLDFESPELDLFPAIFSSLRSVRVKVGFESRLATGSMAALSWLGPRLGTAATRLIAPVARLLSRSGHSGGAVNVELWSPDGSLSTASLSNSEDGQRMAALPAAFVAQALWELSEKSDSIAGGTVTAWEALGARGLLDRLTAAGYELRVES
;
A
#
# COMPACT_ATOMS: atom_id res chain seq x y z
N PRO A 1 7.24 15.33 -1.78
CA PRO A 1 6.74 14.27 -0.91
C PRO A 1 7.30 14.44 0.50
N PRO A 2 6.50 14.22 1.57
CA PRO A 2 6.88 14.63 2.92
C PRO A 2 8.07 13.84 3.49
N PHE A 3 8.40 12.68 2.92
CA PHE A 3 9.43 11.79 3.45
C PHE A 3 10.78 11.85 2.71
N GLY A 4 10.95 12.73 1.72
CA GLY A 4 12.19 12.87 0.93
C GLY A 4 12.54 11.64 0.09
N ALA A 5 13.77 11.62 -0.45
CA ALA A 5 14.25 10.51 -1.27
C ALA A 5 14.45 9.24 -0.43
N ARG A 6 13.89 8.12 -0.88
CA ARG A 6 13.94 6.82 -0.22
C ARG A 6 14.53 5.75 -1.12
N THR A 7 15.22 4.82 -0.52
CA THR A 7 15.58 3.57 -1.20
C THR A 7 14.36 2.65 -1.16
N VAL A 8 13.97 2.15 -2.32
CA VAL A 8 12.85 1.22 -2.47
C VAL A 8 13.33 -0.05 -3.15
N LEU A 9 12.68 -1.16 -2.87
CA LEU A 9 12.95 -2.48 -3.43
C LEU A 9 11.73 -2.94 -4.21
N ASP A 10 11.93 -3.64 -5.31
CA ASP A 10 10.85 -4.32 -6.00
C ASP A 10 10.18 -5.32 -5.06
N PHE A 11 8.87 -5.32 -5.06
CA PHE A 11 8.07 -6.13 -4.16
C PHE A 11 7.04 -6.93 -4.96
N GLU A 12 6.99 -8.21 -4.70
CA GLU A 12 6.00 -9.11 -5.28
C GLU A 12 4.67 -8.91 -4.56
N SER A 13 3.63 -8.53 -5.30
CA SER A 13 2.35 -8.11 -4.74
C SER A 13 1.22 -8.49 -5.70
N PRO A 14 0.01 -8.80 -5.20
CA PRO A 14 -1.16 -9.14 -6.02
C PRO A 14 -1.51 -8.10 -7.08
N GLU A 15 -1.15 -6.83 -6.88
CA GLU A 15 -1.38 -5.74 -7.81
C GLU A 15 -0.66 -5.93 -9.14
N LEU A 16 0.43 -6.71 -9.18
CA LEU A 16 1.15 -7.04 -10.41
C LEU A 16 0.26 -7.79 -11.42
N ASP A 17 -0.63 -8.64 -10.92
CA ASP A 17 -1.58 -9.41 -11.74
C ASP A 17 -2.95 -8.70 -11.83
N LEU A 18 -3.39 -8.09 -10.74
CA LEU A 18 -4.71 -7.49 -10.62
C LEU A 18 -4.85 -6.23 -11.49
N PHE A 19 -3.88 -5.33 -11.48
CA PHE A 19 -3.99 -4.07 -12.22
C PHE A 19 -4.03 -4.24 -13.74
N PRO A 20 -3.21 -5.09 -14.38
CA PRO A 20 -3.37 -5.36 -15.81
C PRO A 20 -4.70 -6.01 -16.17
N ALA A 21 -5.30 -6.81 -15.27
CA ALA A 21 -6.60 -7.42 -15.48
C ALA A 21 -7.74 -6.38 -15.43
N ILE A 22 -7.63 -5.37 -14.54
CA ILE A 22 -8.61 -4.28 -14.39
C ILE A 22 -8.41 -3.21 -15.47
N PHE A 23 -7.16 -2.82 -15.73
CA PHE A 23 -6.80 -1.73 -16.64
C PHE A 23 -6.09 -2.29 -17.87
N SER A 24 -6.84 -2.68 -18.86
CA SER A 24 -6.33 -3.33 -20.09
C SER A 24 -5.32 -2.47 -20.90
N SER A 25 -5.25 -1.16 -20.65
CA SER A 25 -4.27 -0.25 -21.25
C SER A 25 -2.89 -0.29 -20.59
N LEU A 26 -2.77 -0.87 -19.39
CA LEU A 26 -1.50 -1.00 -18.70
C LEU A 26 -0.63 -2.08 -19.37
N ARG A 27 0.60 -1.70 -19.71
CA ARG A 27 1.59 -2.63 -20.31
C ARG A 27 2.45 -3.32 -19.25
N SER A 28 2.72 -2.64 -18.15
CA SER A 28 3.49 -3.19 -17.06
C SER A 28 3.15 -2.49 -15.75
N VAL A 29 3.24 -3.22 -14.66
CA VAL A 29 3.09 -2.73 -13.30
C VAL A 29 4.35 -3.06 -12.52
N ARG A 30 4.79 -2.15 -11.66
CA ARG A 30 5.88 -2.39 -10.71
C ARG A 30 5.44 -1.92 -9.35
N VAL A 31 5.56 -2.77 -8.36
CA VAL A 31 5.30 -2.42 -6.96
C VAL A 31 6.64 -2.36 -6.24
N LYS A 32 6.83 -1.28 -5.50
CA LYS A 32 8.07 -1.04 -4.74
C LYS A 32 7.74 -0.69 -3.31
N VAL A 33 8.52 -1.21 -2.39
CA VAL A 33 8.38 -0.95 -0.95
C VAL A 33 9.69 -0.42 -0.39
N GLY A 34 9.61 0.53 0.51
CA GLY A 34 10.77 1.07 1.22
C GLY A 34 10.41 1.41 2.65
N PHE A 35 11.40 1.34 3.51
CA PHE A 35 11.28 1.77 4.91
C PHE A 35 11.92 3.14 5.10
N GLU A 36 11.57 3.79 6.18
CA GLU A 36 12.18 5.08 6.55
C GLU A 36 13.69 4.95 6.72
N SER A 37 14.13 3.91 7.39
CA SER A 37 15.55 3.63 7.61
C SER A 37 16.17 2.94 6.39
N ARG A 38 17.24 3.53 5.84
CA ARG A 38 18.06 2.89 4.80
C ARG A 38 18.64 1.55 5.27
N LEU A 39 18.94 1.45 6.57
CA LEU A 39 19.41 0.22 7.17
C LEU A 39 18.33 -0.86 7.15
N ALA A 40 17.09 -0.52 7.48
CA ALA A 40 15.97 -1.45 7.42
C ALA A 40 15.72 -1.92 5.98
N THR A 41 15.73 -1.00 5.00
CA THR A 41 15.59 -1.36 3.58
C THR A 41 16.75 -2.24 3.10
N GLY A 42 17.99 -1.91 3.47
CA GLY A 42 19.17 -2.71 3.14
C GLY A 42 19.16 -4.10 3.79
N SER A 43 18.68 -4.20 5.02
CA SER A 43 18.50 -5.49 5.71
C SER A 43 17.47 -6.37 5.02
N MET A 44 16.36 -5.79 4.56
CA MET A 44 15.35 -6.52 3.78
C MET A 44 15.90 -7.00 2.44
N ALA A 45 16.71 -6.17 1.75
CA ALA A 45 17.37 -6.58 0.52
C ALA A 45 18.32 -7.76 0.76
N ALA A 46 19.15 -7.70 1.80
CA ALA A 46 20.07 -8.78 2.16
C ALA A 46 19.30 -10.07 2.53
N LEU A 47 18.21 -9.95 3.27
CA LEU A 47 17.34 -11.07 3.64
C LEU A 47 16.64 -11.69 2.43
N SER A 48 16.19 -10.87 1.49
CA SER A 48 15.58 -11.33 0.23
C SER A 48 16.57 -12.17 -0.59
N TRP A 49 17.84 -11.75 -0.64
CA TRP A 49 18.89 -12.49 -1.33
C TRP A 49 19.26 -13.80 -0.64
N LEU A 50 19.24 -13.83 0.70
CA LEU A 50 19.56 -15.01 1.53
C LEU A 50 18.33 -15.90 1.78
N GLY A 51 17.12 -15.37 1.58
CA GLY A 51 15.84 -15.94 2.04
C GLY A 51 15.63 -17.43 1.75
N PRO A 52 15.85 -17.93 0.53
CA PRO A 52 15.67 -19.34 0.22
C PRO A 52 16.56 -20.30 1.02
N ARG A 53 17.66 -19.77 1.60
CA ARG A 53 18.66 -20.56 2.34
C ARG A 53 18.50 -20.52 3.86
N LEU A 54 17.71 -19.57 4.37
CA LEU A 54 17.68 -19.28 5.81
C LEU A 54 16.66 -20.09 6.63
N GLY A 55 15.67 -20.70 5.99
CA GLY A 55 14.67 -21.51 6.68
C GLY A 55 14.01 -20.82 7.89
N THR A 56 13.34 -21.58 8.73
CA THR A 56 12.64 -21.09 9.93
C THR A 56 13.56 -20.54 11.03
N ALA A 57 14.85 -20.88 11.01
CA ALA A 57 15.81 -20.36 11.98
C ALA A 57 16.04 -18.82 11.82
N ALA A 58 15.94 -18.34 10.58
CA ALA A 58 16.09 -16.91 10.30
C ALA A 58 14.99 -16.06 10.95
N THR A 59 13.76 -16.53 10.99
CA THR A 59 12.64 -15.81 11.61
C THR A 59 12.90 -15.53 13.09
N ARG A 60 13.57 -16.44 13.79
CA ARG A 60 13.93 -16.25 15.20
C ARG A 60 14.99 -15.18 15.42
N LEU A 61 15.89 -14.98 14.46
CA LEU A 61 16.92 -13.92 14.50
C LEU A 61 16.38 -12.57 14.03
N ILE A 62 15.49 -12.57 13.06
CA ILE A 62 14.93 -11.34 12.47
C ILE A 62 13.95 -10.66 13.43
N ALA A 63 13.13 -11.41 14.15
CA ALA A 63 12.09 -10.87 15.02
C ALA A 63 12.62 -9.87 16.09
N PRO A 64 13.70 -10.16 16.84
CA PRO A 64 14.24 -9.19 17.81
C PRO A 64 14.85 -7.96 17.12
N VAL A 65 15.49 -8.12 15.95
CA VAL A 65 16.04 -7.00 15.18
C VAL A 65 14.92 -6.11 14.63
N ALA A 66 13.86 -6.70 14.10
CA ALA A 66 12.69 -5.96 13.65
C ALA A 66 12.03 -5.18 14.79
N ARG A 67 11.91 -5.77 15.98
CA ARG A 67 11.40 -5.08 17.19
C ARG A 67 12.27 -3.92 17.64
N LEU A 68 13.58 -4.03 17.50
CA LEU A 68 14.51 -2.95 17.81
C LEU A 68 14.39 -1.81 16.80
N LEU A 69 14.33 -2.14 15.53
CA LEU A 69 14.18 -1.17 14.44
C LEU A 69 12.81 -0.47 14.46
N SER A 70 11.73 -1.14 14.90
CA SER A 70 10.40 -0.55 14.98
C SER A 70 10.27 0.55 16.03
N ARG A 71 11.22 0.65 16.98
CA ARG A 71 11.25 1.71 17.99
C ARG A 71 11.95 2.98 17.51
N SER A 72 12.64 2.93 16.39
CA SER A 72 13.42 4.04 15.83
C SER A 72 12.85 4.44 14.48
N GLY A 73 11.76 5.20 14.47
CA GLY A 73 11.16 5.66 13.22
C GLY A 73 9.95 6.55 13.47
N HIS A 74 9.53 7.27 12.45
CA HIS A 74 8.25 7.98 12.47
C HIS A 74 7.14 7.02 12.09
N SER A 75 5.95 7.22 12.64
CA SER A 75 4.76 6.40 12.34
C SER A 75 4.13 6.70 10.99
N GLY A 76 4.62 7.72 10.27
CA GLY A 76 4.09 8.15 8.99
C GLY A 76 4.31 7.15 7.85
N GLY A 77 3.53 7.31 6.80
CA GLY A 77 3.63 6.51 5.57
C GLY A 77 3.10 7.26 4.35
N ALA A 78 3.50 6.78 3.18
CA ALA A 78 2.99 7.27 1.92
C ALA A 78 2.86 6.13 0.90
N VAL A 79 1.85 6.24 0.06
CA VAL A 79 1.72 5.49 -1.18
C VAL A 79 1.90 6.48 -2.32
N ASN A 80 2.78 6.16 -3.25
CA ASN A 80 3.01 6.96 -4.45
C ASN A 80 2.72 6.12 -5.68
N VAL A 81 1.95 6.65 -6.60
CA VAL A 81 1.62 6.05 -7.89
C VAL A 81 2.20 6.90 -8.98
N GLU A 82 2.97 6.29 -9.85
CA GLU A 82 3.53 6.91 -11.04
C GLU A 82 2.95 6.24 -12.28
N LEU A 83 2.35 7.02 -13.15
CA LEU A 83 1.78 6.57 -14.40
C LEU A 83 2.57 7.18 -15.58
N TRP A 84 3.29 6.32 -16.28
CA TRP A 84 4.04 6.68 -17.47
C TRP A 84 3.22 6.43 -18.73
N SER A 85 2.96 7.46 -19.49
CA SER A 85 2.30 7.35 -20.78
C SER A 85 3.28 6.95 -21.89
N PRO A 86 2.80 6.41 -23.02
CA PRO A 86 3.66 6.02 -24.14
C PRO A 86 4.46 7.17 -24.77
N ASP A 87 4.01 8.40 -24.64
CA ASP A 87 4.68 9.61 -25.09
C ASP A 87 5.79 10.11 -24.13
N GLY A 88 5.98 9.41 -23.00
CA GLY A 88 6.96 9.75 -21.99
C GLY A 88 6.47 10.72 -20.93
N SER A 89 5.21 11.17 -20.98
CA SER A 89 4.64 11.99 -19.92
C SER A 89 4.45 11.19 -18.63
N LEU A 90 4.65 11.86 -17.50
CA LEU A 90 4.52 11.28 -16.16
C LEU A 90 3.41 11.99 -15.40
N SER A 91 2.43 11.23 -14.95
CA SER A 91 1.46 11.68 -13.96
C SER A 91 1.73 10.99 -12.63
N THR A 92 1.68 11.73 -11.53
CA THR A 92 1.91 11.19 -10.19
C THR A 92 0.73 11.45 -9.28
N ALA A 93 0.45 10.49 -8.42
CA ALA A 93 -0.49 10.66 -7.33
C ALA A 93 0.14 10.12 -6.04
N SER A 94 0.01 10.86 -4.96
CA SER A 94 0.51 10.42 -3.66
C SER A 94 -0.55 10.58 -2.58
N LEU A 95 -0.62 9.60 -1.70
CA LEU A 95 -1.42 9.64 -0.49
C LEU A 95 -0.49 9.46 0.70
N SER A 96 -0.52 10.37 1.66
CA SER A 96 0.43 10.35 2.78
C SER A 96 -0.21 10.78 4.09
N ASN A 97 0.37 10.28 5.20
CA ASN A 97 0.07 10.74 6.54
C ASN A 97 1.35 10.68 7.37
N SER A 98 1.63 11.75 8.12
CA SER A 98 2.85 11.88 8.93
C SER A 98 2.80 11.14 10.26
N GLU A 99 1.63 10.77 10.74
CA GLU A 99 1.41 10.23 12.08
C GLU A 99 1.07 8.74 12.10
N ASP A 100 0.29 8.26 11.12
CA ASP A 100 -0.22 6.88 11.11
C ASP A 100 -0.26 6.27 9.70
N GLY A 101 0.93 5.98 9.17
CA GLY A 101 1.07 5.38 7.85
C GLY A 101 0.55 3.94 7.75
N GLN A 102 0.63 3.17 8.83
CA GLN A 102 0.17 1.77 8.81
C GLN A 102 -1.36 1.65 8.75
N ARG A 103 -2.06 2.59 9.37
CA ARG A 103 -3.51 2.65 9.34
C ARG A 103 -4.05 2.83 7.93
N MET A 104 -3.28 3.48 7.04
CA MET A 104 -3.63 3.65 5.63
C MET A 104 -3.93 2.32 4.93
N ALA A 105 -3.20 1.26 5.24
CA ALA A 105 -3.42 -0.06 4.66
C ALA A 105 -4.69 -0.74 5.18
N ALA A 106 -5.10 -0.46 6.42
CA ALA A 106 -6.25 -1.10 7.06
C ALA A 106 -7.57 -0.35 6.81
N LEU A 107 -7.55 0.97 6.65
CA LEU A 107 -8.76 1.80 6.50
C LEU A 107 -9.65 1.41 5.32
N PRO A 108 -9.15 1.08 4.12
CA PRO A 108 -10.01 0.65 3.03
C PRO A 108 -10.89 -0.53 3.39
N ALA A 109 -10.33 -1.54 4.06
CA ALA A 109 -11.09 -2.70 4.53
C ALA A 109 -12.14 -2.32 5.58
N ALA A 110 -11.80 -1.43 6.52
CA ALA A 110 -12.73 -0.92 7.52
C ALA A 110 -13.90 -0.15 6.89
N PHE A 111 -13.62 0.70 5.90
CA PHE A 111 -14.66 1.44 5.18
C PHE A 111 -15.60 0.52 4.38
N VAL A 112 -15.06 -0.53 3.77
CA VAL A 112 -15.89 -1.54 3.09
C VAL A 112 -16.76 -2.28 4.10
N ALA A 113 -16.20 -2.72 5.22
CA ALA A 113 -16.97 -3.40 6.26
C ALA A 113 -18.09 -2.52 6.80
N GLN A 114 -17.85 -1.23 7.02
CA GLN A 114 -18.85 -0.27 7.43
C GLN A 114 -19.95 -0.13 6.36
N ALA A 115 -19.58 0.04 5.09
CA ALA A 115 -20.54 0.19 4.00
C ALA A 115 -21.41 -1.07 3.83
N LEU A 116 -20.82 -2.25 3.96
CA LEU A 116 -21.56 -3.52 3.92
C LEU A 116 -22.52 -3.65 5.11
N TRP A 117 -22.09 -3.23 6.29
CA TRP A 117 -22.97 -3.20 7.47
C TRP A 117 -24.18 -2.29 7.25
N GLU A 118 -23.96 -1.07 6.79
CA GLU A 118 -25.03 -0.11 6.49
C GLU A 118 -26.01 -0.62 5.41
N LEU A 119 -25.52 -1.38 4.44
CA LEU A 119 -26.36 -2.04 3.44
C LEU A 119 -27.16 -3.20 4.04
N SER A 120 -26.55 -3.98 4.94
CA SER A 120 -27.24 -5.12 5.59
C SER A 120 -28.41 -4.67 6.46
N GLU A 121 -28.34 -3.50 7.08
CA GLU A 121 -29.43 -2.94 7.85
C GLU A 121 -30.62 -2.47 6.96
N LYS A 122 -30.35 -2.20 5.67
CA LYS A 122 -31.35 -1.68 4.71
C LYS A 122 -31.92 -2.75 3.78
N SER A 123 -31.30 -3.92 3.69
CA SER A 123 -31.68 -4.98 2.76
C SER A 123 -31.43 -6.35 3.37
N ASP A 124 -32.42 -7.23 3.25
CA ASP A 124 -32.33 -8.62 3.74
C ASP A 124 -31.40 -9.51 2.90
N SER A 125 -30.86 -9.02 1.80
CA SER A 125 -29.92 -9.77 0.96
C SER A 125 -28.74 -8.93 0.53
N ILE A 126 -27.54 -9.31 0.99
CA ILE A 126 -26.28 -8.86 0.42
C ILE A 126 -25.87 -9.92 -0.60
N ALA A 127 -25.61 -9.51 -1.84
CA ALA A 127 -25.05 -10.41 -2.85
C ALA A 127 -23.71 -10.96 -2.35
N GLY A 128 -23.60 -12.27 -2.25
CA GLY A 128 -22.35 -12.92 -1.87
C GLY A 128 -21.29 -12.73 -2.96
N GLY A 129 -20.03 -12.61 -2.55
CA GLY A 129 -18.90 -12.48 -3.47
C GLY A 129 -17.69 -11.83 -2.81
N THR A 130 -16.60 -11.78 -3.57
CA THR A 130 -15.41 -11.04 -3.19
C THR A 130 -15.35 -9.75 -4.02
N VAL A 131 -15.21 -8.61 -3.35
CA VAL A 131 -15.10 -7.31 -4.00
C VAL A 131 -13.87 -6.57 -3.47
N THR A 132 -13.23 -5.77 -4.31
CA THR A 132 -12.18 -4.85 -3.88
C THR A 132 -12.80 -3.62 -3.21
N ALA A 133 -12.02 -2.91 -2.40
CA ALA A 133 -12.48 -1.67 -1.78
C ALA A 133 -12.89 -0.62 -2.83
N TRP A 134 -12.22 -0.63 -3.97
CA TRP A 134 -12.55 0.23 -5.09
C TRP A 134 -13.90 -0.11 -5.73
N GLU A 135 -14.20 -1.38 -5.93
CA GLU A 135 -15.50 -1.82 -6.47
C GLU A 135 -16.66 -1.53 -5.50
N ALA A 136 -16.41 -1.72 -4.20
CA ALA A 136 -17.43 -1.50 -3.17
C ALA A 136 -17.77 -0.02 -2.95
N LEU A 137 -16.77 0.87 -2.99
CA LEU A 137 -16.92 2.27 -2.60
C LEU A 137 -16.77 3.25 -3.79
N GLY A 138 -16.27 2.78 -4.91
CA GLY A 138 -15.78 3.62 -6.00
C GLY A 138 -14.44 4.30 -5.64
N ALA A 139 -13.63 4.59 -6.65
CA ALA A 139 -12.32 5.22 -6.43
C ALA A 139 -12.43 6.56 -5.69
N ARG A 140 -13.36 7.42 -6.11
CA ARG A 140 -13.57 8.73 -5.51
C ARG A 140 -14.06 8.62 -4.07
N GLY A 141 -15.07 7.78 -3.81
CA GLY A 141 -15.61 7.58 -2.47
C GLY A 141 -14.56 7.04 -1.48
N LEU A 142 -13.67 6.18 -1.94
CA LEU A 142 -12.54 5.70 -1.12
C LEU A 142 -11.54 6.82 -0.81
N LEU A 143 -11.14 7.62 -1.81
CA LEU A 143 -10.22 8.73 -1.64
C LEU A 143 -10.80 9.83 -0.74
N ASP A 144 -12.07 10.16 -0.89
CA ASP A 144 -12.76 11.15 -0.04
C ASP A 144 -12.77 10.70 1.43
N ARG A 145 -13.04 9.42 1.70
CA ARG A 145 -12.99 8.85 3.06
C ARG A 145 -11.59 8.85 3.65
N LEU A 146 -10.56 8.55 2.85
CA LEU A 146 -9.17 8.61 3.29
C LEU A 146 -8.76 10.05 3.60
N THR A 147 -9.14 11.00 2.77
CA THR A 147 -8.88 12.42 3.00
C THR A 147 -9.59 12.92 4.26
N ALA A 148 -10.86 12.53 4.47
CA ALA A 148 -11.59 12.83 5.69
C ALA A 148 -10.97 12.19 6.96
N ALA A 149 -10.25 11.09 6.79
CA ALA A 149 -9.48 10.44 7.85
C ALA A 149 -8.10 11.08 8.11
N GLY A 150 -7.79 12.21 7.45
CA GLY A 150 -6.56 12.98 7.67
C GLY A 150 -5.40 12.60 6.75
N TYR A 151 -5.65 11.90 5.64
CA TYR A 151 -4.62 11.61 4.64
C TYR A 151 -4.56 12.72 3.60
N GLU A 152 -3.35 13.15 3.27
CA GLU A 152 -3.11 14.17 2.26
C GLU A 152 -2.98 13.52 0.88
N LEU A 153 -3.89 13.89 -0.03
CA LEU A 153 -3.85 13.48 -1.44
C LEU A 153 -3.24 14.61 -2.27
N ARG A 154 -2.21 14.27 -3.06
CA ARG A 154 -1.61 15.16 -4.07
C ARG A 154 -1.64 14.47 -5.41
N VAL A 155 -1.98 15.22 -6.47
CA VAL A 155 -1.97 14.75 -7.85
C VAL A 155 -1.24 15.78 -8.69
N GLU A 156 -0.26 15.32 -9.48
CA GLU A 156 0.55 16.12 -10.38
C GLU A 156 0.52 15.47 -11.77
N SER A 157 0.34 16.27 -12.79
CA SER A 157 0.27 15.82 -14.19
C SER A 157 1.10 16.72 -15.11
#